data_dca8ba1b72c9b5367a3d2f608e104101
#
_entry.id   dca8ba1b72c9b5367a3d2f608e104101
#
_cell.length_a   1.000
_cell.length_b   1.000
_cell.length_c   1.000
_cell.angle_alpha   90.00
_cell.angle_beta   90.00
_cell.angle_gamma   90.00
#
_symmetry.space_group_name_H-M   'P 1'
#
loop_
_entity.id
_entity.type
_entity.pdbx_description
1 polymer ?
#
loop_
_entity_poly.entity_id
_entity_poly.type
_entity_poly.pdbx_seq_one_letter_code
_entity_poly.pdbx_strand_id
1 'polypeptide(L)'
;MYDNKSLEEVSSYKYLGIDIHHKINWNYSIKKMMNGGWKAYFGLENNCKEENLVTWDKKKILFETLVTPIIFYGCEVWVCNISRESWRNIEQIQKRFITYNIKIKSNTPYPILLIEVGLSPIESLTMTRLLLYKHKINNMGDHRLRKLAVISME
;
A
#
# COMPACT_ATOMS: atom_id res chain seq x y z
N MET A 1 -33.84 6.79 -4.22
CA MET A 1 -34.52 6.06 -5.31
C MET A 1 -33.90 6.50 -6.63
N TYR A 2 -33.40 5.60 -7.40
CA TYR A 2 -32.89 5.86 -8.75
C TYR A 2 -33.73 4.98 -9.69
N ASP A 3 -34.40 5.57 -10.66
CA ASP A 3 -35.20 4.89 -11.70
C ASP A 3 -36.28 3.92 -11.15
N ASN A 4 -37.03 4.33 -10.12
CA ASN A 4 -38.09 3.56 -9.45
C ASN A 4 -37.67 2.18 -8.87
N LYS A 5 -36.38 1.91 -8.73
CA LYS A 5 -35.86 0.72 -8.06
C LYS A 5 -35.37 1.08 -6.65
N SER A 6 -35.76 0.28 -5.66
CA SER A 6 -35.16 0.37 -4.32
C SER A 6 -33.69 -0.08 -4.39
N LEU A 7 -32.78 0.79 -3.92
CA LEU A 7 -31.38 0.42 -3.79
C LEU A 7 -31.22 -0.51 -2.60
N GLU A 8 -30.44 -1.58 -2.77
CA GLU A 8 -30.08 -2.47 -1.68
C GLU A 8 -29.10 -1.77 -0.75
N GLU A 9 -29.39 -1.75 0.55
CA GLU A 9 -28.50 -1.23 1.57
C GLU A 9 -27.49 -2.31 1.96
N VAL A 10 -26.21 -2.08 1.66
CA VAL A 10 -25.13 -3.03 1.94
C VAL A 10 -24.18 -2.45 2.98
N SER A 11 -23.66 -3.30 3.88
CA SER A 11 -22.70 -2.90 4.90
C SER A 11 -21.31 -2.58 4.33
N SER A 12 -20.95 -3.20 3.22
CA SER A 12 -19.70 -2.95 2.49
C SER A 12 -19.90 -3.15 0.99
N TYR A 13 -19.21 -2.33 0.21
CA TYR A 13 -19.24 -2.39 -1.24
C TYR A 13 -17.82 -2.42 -1.81
N LYS A 14 -17.55 -3.33 -2.75
CA LYS A 14 -16.26 -3.41 -3.42
C LYS A 14 -16.24 -2.49 -4.64
N TYR A 15 -15.45 -1.44 -4.59
CA TYR A 15 -15.28 -0.50 -5.69
C TYR A 15 -13.82 -0.50 -6.17
N LEU A 16 -13.60 -0.80 -7.45
CA LEU A 16 -12.27 -0.85 -8.07
C LEU A 16 -11.22 -1.61 -7.23
N GLY A 17 -11.60 -2.73 -6.62
CA GLY A 17 -10.69 -3.56 -5.82
C GLY A 17 -10.52 -3.14 -4.36
N ILE A 18 -11.06 -2.00 -3.95
CA ILE A 18 -11.08 -1.51 -2.57
C ILE A 18 -12.46 -1.78 -1.96
N ASP A 19 -12.47 -2.36 -0.77
CA ASP A 19 -13.72 -2.60 -0.03
C ASP A 19 -14.04 -1.35 0.82
N ILE A 20 -15.12 -0.65 0.47
CA ILE A 20 -15.60 0.54 1.17
C ILE A 20 -16.69 0.09 2.16
N HIS A 21 -16.46 0.31 3.45
CA HIS A 21 -17.41 0.00 4.49
C HIS A 21 -18.27 1.25 4.81
N HIS A 22 -19.56 1.06 5.15
CA HIS A 22 -20.48 2.17 5.47
C HIS A 22 -19.97 3.11 6.58
N LYS A 23 -19.15 2.62 7.51
CA LYS A 23 -18.49 3.41 8.58
C LYS A 23 -17.14 3.99 8.17
N ILE A 24 -16.77 3.95 6.88
CA ILE A 24 -15.47 4.42 6.37
C ILE A 24 -14.29 3.78 7.14
N ASN A 25 -14.44 2.51 7.52
CA ASN A 25 -13.40 1.76 8.20
C ASN A 25 -12.51 1.02 7.17
N TRP A 26 -11.29 1.48 7.01
CA TRP A 26 -10.32 0.95 6.04
C TRP A 26 -9.56 -0.28 6.51
N ASN A 27 -9.70 -0.69 7.79
CA ASN A 27 -8.93 -1.80 8.36
C ASN A 27 -9.12 -3.11 7.59
N TYR A 28 -10.33 -3.39 7.12
CA TYR A 28 -10.60 -4.59 6.33
C TYR A 28 -9.85 -4.56 4.99
N SER A 29 -9.93 -3.45 4.27
CA SER A 29 -9.24 -3.27 2.97
C SER A 29 -7.74 -3.31 3.13
N ILE A 30 -7.20 -2.65 4.16
CA ILE A 30 -5.77 -2.67 4.48
C ILE A 30 -5.31 -4.09 4.79
N LYS A 31 -6.03 -4.85 5.61
CA LYS A 31 -5.71 -6.25 5.93
C LYS A 31 -5.69 -7.13 4.67
N LYS A 32 -6.62 -6.90 3.76
CA LYS A 32 -6.67 -7.63 2.48
C LYS A 32 -5.48 -7.29 1.57
N MET A 33 -5.11 -6.01 1.46
CA MET A 33 -3.93 -5.57 0.72
C MET A 33 -2.64 -6.13 1.32
N MET A 34 -2.52 -6.15 2.65
CA MET A 34 -1.40 -6.77 3.35
C MET A 34 -1.29 -8.26 3.05
N ASN A 35 -2.42 -9.00 3.10
CA ASN A 35 -2.43 -10.42 2.74
C ASN A 35 -2.00 -10.63 1.27
N GLY A 36 -2.42 -9.74 0.36
CA GLY A 36 -1.97 -9.72 -1.02
C GLY A 36 -0.46 -9.46 -1.12
N GLY A 37 0.05 -8.48 -0.37
CA GLY A 37 1.48 -8.16 -0.29
C GLY A 37 2.32 -9.33 0.23
N TRP A 38 1.87 -10.03 1.28
CA TRP A 38 2.52 -11.24 1.78
C TRP A 38 2.55 -12.37 0.75
N LYS A 39 1.43 -12.61 0.05
CA LYS A 39 1.37 -13.62 -1.01
C LYS A 39 2.35 -13.29 -2.15
N ALA A 40 2.38 -12.04 -2.57
CA ALA A 40 3.32 -11.60 -3.61
C ALA A 40 4.78 -11.72 -3.15
N TYR A 41 5.06 -11.36 -1.89
CA TYR A 41 6.40 -11.52 -1.31
C TYR A 41 6.85 -12.98 -1.28
N PHE A 42 6.01 -13.90 -0.79
CA PHE A 42 6.36 -15.32 -0.76
C PHE A 42 6.49 -15.92 -2.18
N GLY A 43 5.66 -15.48 -3.13
CA GLY A 43 5.83 -15.84 -4.53
C GLY A 43 7.17 -15.39 -5.09
N LEU A 44 7.56 -14.13 -4.83
CA LEU A 44 8.88 -13.60 -5.20
C LEU A 44 10.03 -14.37 -4.54
N GLU A 45 9.92 -14.65 -3.24
CA GLU A 45 10.93 -15.40 -2.49
C GLU A 45 11.14 -16.80 -3.07
N ASN A 46 10.07 -17.51 -3.41
CA ASN A 46 10.16 -18.86 -3.98
C ASN A 46 10.81 -18.84 -5.37
N ASN A 47 10.40 -17.93 -6.24
CA ASN A 47 11.01 -17.80 -7.57
C ASN A 47 12.50 -17.44 -7.50
N CYS A 48 12.90 -16.59 -6.54
CA CYS A 48 14.30 -16.23 -6.36
C CYS A 48 15.16 -17.35 -5.73
N LYS A 49 14.56 -18.35 -5.08
CA LYS A 49 15.29 -19.53 -4.58
C LYS A 49 15.72 -20.46 -5.70
N GLU A 50 14.88 -20.64 -6.71
CA GLU A 50 15.16 -21.50 -7.84
C GLU A 50 16.29 -20.94 -8.72
N GLU A 51 16.43 -19.60 -8.75
CA GLU A 51 17.49 -18.92 -9.47
C GLU A 51 18.56 -18.37 -8.51
N ASN A 52 19.54 -19.19 -8.13
CA ASN A 52 20.66 -18.81 -7.26
C ASN A 52 21.52 -17.62 -7.75
N LEU A 53 21.19 -17.03 -8.89
CA LEU A 53 21.94 -15.96 -9.58
C LEU A 53 21.31 -14.56 -9.43
N VAL A 54 20.24 -14.40 -8.65
CA VAL A 54 19.57 -13.09 -8.51
C VAL A 54 20.31 -12.23 -7.48
N THR A 55 20.99 -11.18 -7.95
CA THR A 55 21.69 -10.21 -7.10
C THR A 55 20.72 -9.41 -6.24
N TRP A 56 21.22 -8.77 -5.16
CA TRP A 56 20.43 -7.90 -4.29
C TRP A 56 19.68 -6.82 -5.08
N ASP A 57 20.34 -6.13 -6.02
CA ASP A 57 19.72 -5.06 -6.80
C ASP A 57 18.54 -5.55 -7.64
N LYS A 58 18.67 -6.71 -8.26
CA LYS A 58 17.57 -7.33 -9.02
C LYS A 58 16.40 -7.70 -8.10
N LYS A 59 16.68 -8.28 -6.91
CA LYS A 59 15.66 -8.60 -5.92
C LYS A 59 14.94 -7.35 -5.42
N LYS A 60 15.67 -6.26 -5.20
CA LYS A 60 15.11 -4.96 -4.84
C LYS A 60 14.13 -4.46 -5.90
N ILE A 61 14.55 -4.43 -7.16
CA ILE A 61 13.67 -4.04 -8.28
C ILE A 61 12.42 -4.92 -8.35
N LEU A 62 12.58 -6.24 -8.22
CA LEU A 62 11.45 -7.16 -8.21
C LEU A 62 10.50 -6.92 -7.03
N PHE A 63 11.02 -6.64 -5.84
CA PHE A 63 10.19 -6.27 -4.68
C PHE A 63 9.42 -4.97 -4.94
N GLU A 64 10.09 -3.95 -5.45
CA GLU A 64 9.48 -2.65 -5.77
C GLU A 64 8.44 -2.73 -6.89
N THR A 65 8.60 -3.65 -7.84
CA THR A 65 7.68 -3.79 -8.99
C THR A 65 6.54 -4.76 -8.74
N LEU A 66 6.73 -5.81 -7.96
CA LEU A 66 5.73 -6.88 -7.78
C LEU A 66 5.01 -6.80 -6.44
N VAL A 67 5.69 -6.44 -5.36
CA VAL A 67 5.12 -6.44 -4.00
C VAL A 67 4.60 -5.07 -3.62
N THR A 68 5.41 -4.03 -3.80
CA THR A 68 5.10 -2.65 -3.41
C THR A 68 3.81 -2.11 -4.03
N PRO A 69 3.49 -2.33 -5.33
CA PRO A 69 2.25 -1.82 -5.92
C PRO A 69 0.99 -2.45 -5.33
N ILE A 70 1.07 -3.69 -4.87
CA ILE A 70 -0.06 -4.36 -4.22
C ILE A 70 -0.33 -3.74 -2.86
N ILE A 71 0.73 -3.48 -2.08
CA ILE A 71 0.63 -2.84 -0.77
C ILE A 71 0.10 -1.41 -0.91
N PHE A 72 0.55 -0.67 -1.94
CA PHE A 72 0.23 0.74 -2.13
C PHE A 72 -1.05 0.98 -2.93
N TYR A 73 -1.77 -0.08 -3.29
CA TYR A 73 -2.98 0.07 -4.09
C TYR A 73 -4.02 0.94 -3.35
N GLY A 74 -4.37 2.08 -3.96
CA GLY A 74 -5.31 3.04 -3.39
C GLY A 74 -4.87 3.68 -2.08
N CYS A 75 -3.55 3.73 -1.80
CA CYS A 75 -3.02 4.30 -0.55
C CYS A 75 -3.43 5.76 -0.36
N GLU A 76 -3.69 6.48 -1.42
CA GLU A 76 -4.16 7.88 -1.40
C GLU A 76 -5.50 8.04 -0.66
N VAL A 77 -6.28 6.96 -0.58
CA VAL A 77 -7.60 6.96 0.07
C VAL A 77 -7.49 6.61 1.55
N TRP A 78 -6.68 5.59 1.89
CA TRP A 78 -6.69 5.02 3.24
C TRP A 78 -5.52 5.47 4.13
N VAL A 79 -4.46 6.06 3.58
CA VAL A 79 -3.24 6.38 4.32
C VAL A 79 -3.45 7.37 5.48
N CYS A 80 -4.37 8.31 5.34
CA CYS A 80 -4.65 9.29 6.38
C CYS A 80 -5.31 8.70 7.64
N ASN A 81 -5.99 7.56 7.49
CA ASN A 81 -6.79 6.93 8.56
C ASN A 81 -6.25 5.56 8.99
N ILE A 82 -5.00 5.26 8.66
CA ILE A 82 -4.37 4.00 9.03
C ILE A 82 -3.88 4.02 10.47
N SER A 83 -4.12 2.93 11.20
CA SER A 83 -3.62 2.77 12.57
C SER A 83 -2.10 2.52 12.59
N ARG A 84 -1.46 2.89 13.70
CA ARG A 84 -0.03 2.60 13.92
C ARG A 84 0.27 1.10 13.88
N GLU A 85 -0.65 0.27 14.31
CA GLU A 85 -0.53 -1.18 14.24
C GLU A 85 -0.51 -1.67 12.79
N SER A 86 -1.42 -1.15 11.96
CA SER A 86 -1.45 -1.47 10.53
C SER A 86 -0.17 -1.03 9.81
N TRP A 87 0.40 0.13 10.17
CA TRP A 87 1.71 0.55 9.68
C TRP A 87 2.81 -0.47 10.01
N ARG A 88 2.93 -0.86 11.27
CA ARG A 88 3.90 -1.87 11.70
C ARG A 88 3.76 -3.17 10.92
N ASN A 89 2.54 -3.59 10.66
CA ASN A 89 2.28 -4.81 9.90
C ASN A 89 2.70 -4.70 8.42
N ILE A 90 2.53 -3.53 7.80
CA ILE A 90 3.01 -3.26 6.45
C ILE A 90 4.55 -3.24 6.42
N GLU A 91 5.18 -2.58 7.37
CA GLU A 91 6.64 -2.53 7.52
C GLU A 91 7.26 -3.92 7.70
N GLN A 92 6.56 -4.86 8.35
CA GLN A 92 7.04 -6.23 8.50
C GLN A 92 7.31 -6.94 7.17
N ILE A 93 6.56 -6.62 6.12
CA ILE A 93 6.81 -7.21 4.78
C ILE A 93 8.17 -6.75 4.26
N GLN A 94 8.45 -5.45 4.32
CA GLN A 94 9.74 -4.90 3.88
C GLN A 94 10.88 -5.37 4.81
N LYS A 95 10.67 -5.37 6.11
CA LYS A 95 11.63 -5.88 7.09
C LYS A 95 12.00 -7.34 6.79
N ARG A 96 10.99 -8.19 6.54
CA ARG A 96 11.20 -9.60 6.20
C ARG A 96 11.99 -9.76 4.91
N PHE A 97 11.64 -8.99 3.88
CA PHE A 97 12.37 -8.97 2.61
C PHE A 97 13.84 -8.65 2.82
N ILE A 98 14.17 -7.61 3.60
CA ILE A 98 15.54 -7.19 3.86
C ILE A 98 16.29 -8.27 4.65
N THR A 99 15.78 -8.66 5.81
CA THR A 99 16.46 -9.59 6.72
C THR A 99 16.72 -10.95 6.07
N TYR A 100 15.79 -11.44 5.28
CA TYR A 100 15.92 -12.71 4.57
C TYR A 100 17.04 -12.67 3.50
N ASN A 101 17.06 -11.62 2.69
CA ASN A 101 17.99 -11.52 1.56
C ASN A 101 19.41 -11.15 1.98
N ILE A 102 19.58 -10.36 3.06
CA ILE A 102 20.90 -9.97 3.58
C ILE A 102 21.40 -10.92 4.66
N LYS A 103 20.55 -11.88 5.07
CA LYS A 103 20.85 -12.87 6.14
C LYS A 103 21.19 -12.21 7.49
N ILE A 104 20.56 -11.07 7.79
CA ILE A 104 20.69 -10.37 9.07
C ILE A 104 19.62 -10.89 10.05
N LYS A 105 19.94 -10.82 11.36
CA LYS A 105 19.02 -11.24 12.43
C LYS A 105 17.71 -10.46 12.39
N SER A 106 16.60 -11.15 12.57
CA SER A 106 15.23 -10.57 12.50
C SER A 106 14.95 -9.55 13.63
N ASN A 107 15.73 -9.56 14.72
CA ASN A 107 15.61 -8.61 15.82
C ASN A 107 16.28 -7.26 15.56
N THR A 108 17.01 -7.10 14.44
CA THR A 108 17.61 -5.81 14.07
C THR A 108 16.52 -4.75 13.90
N PRO A 109 16.70 -3.54 14.48
CA PRO A 109 15.75 -2.45 14.35
C PRO A 109 15.51 -2.07 12.88
N TYR A 110 14.25 -1.86 12.51
CA TYR A 110 13.86 -1.57 11.13
C TYR A 110 14.55 -0.33 10.51
N PRO A 111 14.73 0.81 11.24
CA PRO A 111 15.44 1.95 10.68
C PRO A 111 16.91 1.65 10.31
N ILE A 112 17.59 0.84 11.10
CA ILE A 112 18.99 0.46 10.82
C ILE A 112 19.07 -0.38 9.55
N LEU A 113 18.13 -1.31 9.36
CA LEU A 113 18.06 -2.11 8.13
C LEU A 113 17.87 -1.24 6.90
N LEU A 114 17.02 -0.22 6.97
CA LEU A 114 16.77 0.68 5.86
C LEU A 114 18.00 1.48 5.45
N ILE A 115 18.76 1.99 6.45
CA ILE A 115 20.00 2.72 6.21
C ILE A 115 21.02 1.80 5.52
N GLU A 116 21.19 0.59 6.03
CA GLU A 116 22.16 -0.39 5.50
C GLU A 116 21.92 -0.73 4.03
N VAL A 117 20.64 -0.84 3.63
CA VAL A 117 20.27 -1.25 2.27
C VAL A 117 19.92 -0.08 1.35
N GLY A 118 19.94 1.14 1.85
CA GLY A 118 19.55 2.33 1.09
C GLY A 118 18.10 2.31 0.62
N LEU A 119 17.18 1.78 1.45
CA LEU A 119 15.74 1.78 1.17
C LEU A 119 15.01 2.85 1.96
N SER A 120 13.98 3.43 1.34
CA SER A 120 13.08 4.34 2.05
C SER A 120 12.02 3.56 2.86
N PRO A 121 11.59 4.08 4.03
CA PRO A 121 10.47 3.52 4.75
C PRO A 121 9.21 3.47 3.89
N ILE A 122 8.43 2.41 4.01
CA ILE A 122 7.14 2.26 3.29
C ILE A 122 6.20 3.43 3.61
N GLU A 123 6.19 3.89 4.86
CA GLU A 123 5.40 5.05 5.27
C GLU A 123 5.75 6.31 4.47
N SER A 124 7.04 6.61 4.34
CA SER A 124 7.50 7.77 3.56
C SER A 124 7.11 7.68 2.09
N LEU A 125 7.19 6.49 1.50
CA LEU A 125 6.79 6.26 0.10
C LEU A 125 5.28 6.45 -0.10
N THR A 126 4.45 5.98 0.84
CA THR A 126 2.99 6.17 0.77
C THR A 126 2.59 7.63 0.98
N MET A 127 3.23 8.34 1.92
CA MET A 127 3.00 9.76 2.13
C MET A 127 3.40 10.59 0.91
N THR A 128 4.51 10.27 0.27
CA THR A 128 4.92 10.91 -0.98
C THR A 128 3.86 10.74 -2.08
N ARG A 129 3.30 9.54 -2.24
CA ARG A 129 2.22 9.30 -3.21
C ARG A 129 0.97 10.13 -2.89
N LEU A 130 0.58 10.22 -1.62
CA LEU A 130 -0.55 11.06 -1.19
C LEU A 130 -0.31 12.53 -1.55
N LEU A 131 0.89 13.06 -1.24
CA LEU A 131 1.24 14.45 -1.54
C LEU A 131 1.23 14.73 -3.04
N LEU A 132 1.79 13.85 -3.84
CA LEU A 132 1.76 13.94 -5.30
C LEU A 132 0.32 13.90 -5.84
N TYR A 133 -0.53 13.05 -5.28
CA TYR A 133 -1.94 12.98 -5.65
C TYR A 133 -2.68 14.27 -5.29
N LYS A 134 -2.49 14.83 -4.09
CA LYS A 134 -3.05 16.12 -3.67
C LYS A 134 -2.59 17.25 -4.59
N HIS A 135 -1.29 17.31 -4.88
CA HIS A 135 -0.75 18.30 -5.82
C HIS A 135 -1.39 18.19 -7.22
N LYS A 136 -1.55 16.96 -7.71
CA LYS A 136 -2.23 16.71 -8.98
C LYS A 136 -3.68 17.20 -8.97
N ILE A 137 -4.44 16.96 -7.89
CA ILE A 137 -5.82 17.45 -7.76
C ILE A 137 -5.86 18.99 -7.77
N ASN A 138 -4.98 19.64 -7.00
CA ASN A 138 -4.94 21.10 -6.90
C ASN A 138 -4.64 21.77 -8.25
N ASN A 139 -3.86 21.11 -9.09
CA ASN A 139 -3.52 21.60 -10.44
C ASN A 139 -4.53 21.18 -11.53
N MET A 140 -5.60 20.48 -11.16
CA MET A 140 -6.70 20.16 -12.12
C MET A 140 -7.60 21.39 -12.34
N GLY A 141 -8.17 21.46 -13.54
CA GLY A 141 -9.21 22.46 -13.84
C GLY A 141 -10.43 22.31 -12.92
N ASP A 142 -11.03 23.43 -12.55
CA ASP A 142 -12.12 23.49 -11.55
C ASP A 142 -13.40 22.72 -11.96
N HIS A 143 -13.56 22.43 -13.23
CA HIS A 143 -14.68 21.61 -13.74
C HIS A 143 -14.53 20.11 -13.51
N ARG A 144 -13.38 19.65 -13.00
CA ARG A 144 -13.15 18.22 -12.74
C ARG A 144 -13.82 17.79 -11.42
N LEU A 145 -14.63 16.72 -11.47
CA LEU A 145 -15.36 16.18 -10.31
C LEU A 145 -14.49 15.97 -9.07
N ARG A 146 -13.24 15.54 -9.24
CA ARG A 146 -12.29 15.34 -8.12
C ARG A 146 -11.96 16.64 -7.41
N LYS A 147 -11.76 17.74 -8.14
CA LYS A 147 -11.49 19.04 -7.56
C LYS A 147 -12.72 19.62 -6.90
N LEU A 148 -13.90 19.51 -7.55
CA LEU A 148 -15.16 19.92 -6.96
C LEU A 148 -15.45 19.19 -5.63
N ALA A 149 -15.16 17.89 -5.54
CA ALA A 149 -15.32 17.14 -4.30
C ALA A 149 -14.40 17.66 -3.18
N VAL A 150 -13.17 18.04 -3.46
CA VAL A 150 -12.25 18.62 -2.46
C VAL A 150 -12.74 20.00 -2.00
N ILE A 151 -13.13 20.87 -2.91
CA ILE A 151 -13.65 22.22 -2.59
C ILE A 151 -14.91 22.13 -1.74
N SER A 152 -15.77 21.13 -1.95
CA SER A 152 -16.99 20.95 -1.14
C SER A 152 -16.73 20.41 0.27
N MET A 153 -15.50 19.99 0.60
CA MET A 153 -15.09 19.45 1.91
C MET A 153 -14.30 20.47 2.75
N GLU A 154 -13.89 21.60 2.18
CA GLU A 154 -13.30 22.76 2.87
C GLU A 154 -14.36 23.72 3.38
#